data_7cee227866256415e79da2237c5ae539
#
_entry.id   7cee227866256415e79da2237c5ae539
#
_cell.length_a   1.000
_cell.length_b   1.000
_cell.length_c   1.000
_cell.angle_alpha   90.00
_cell.angle_beta   90.00
_cell.angle_gamma   90.00
#
_symmetry.space_group_name_H-M   'P 1'
#
loop_
_entity.id
_entity.type
_entity.pdbx_description
1 polymer ?
#
loop_
_entity_poly.entity_id
_entity_poly.type
_entity_poly.pdbx_seq_one_letter_code
_entity_poly.pdbx_strand_id
1 'polypeptide(L)'
;SGLLYVIDELNAMEDEEAHLLASHIAAFTDYDFAGLLFSDGKATHKISADKALNILQVQDLMLPDSEKNVEEYTSIEYLSIAVMIAIGTFALNFIYSDREIYKIVALDEAWSLLQVAQGKALSNKLVRAGRSMQSGVFFITQSSSDLLDEKIKNNIGLKFAFHSTDKTEIRNTLRFFGLD
;
A
#
# COMPACT_ATOMS: atom_id res chain seq x y z
N SER A 1 2.52 13.57 -17.37
CA SER A 1 2.87 14.18 -16.07
C SER A 1 3.13 13.07 -15.06
N GLY A 2 4.32 12.98 -14.57
CA GLY A 2 4.79 12.02 -13.56
C GLY A 2 5.91 12.67 -12.75
N LEU A 3 6.48 11.95 -11.78
CA LEU A 3 7.56 12.48 -10.96
C LEU A 3 8.81 12.86 -11.78
N LEU A 4 9.08 12.21 -12.90
CA LEU A 4 10.16 12.63 -13.82
C LEU A 4 9.94 14.04 -14.35
N TYR A 5 8.70 14.42 -14.68
CA TYR A 5 8.39 15.78 -15.09
C TYR A 5 8.67 16.79 -13.97
N VAL A 6 8.41 16.42 -12.70
CA VAL A 6 8.73 17.30 -11.56
C VAL A 6 10.25 17.53 -11.45
N ILE A 7 11.06 16.49 -11.68
CA ILE A 7 12.52 16.59 -11.69
C ILE A 7 12.97 17.56 -12.78
N ASP A 8 12.40 17.45 -13.99
CA ASP A 8 12.73 18.32 -15.12
C ASP A 8 12.37 19.79 -14.82
N GLU A 9 11.18 20.05 -14.24
CA GLU A 9 10.75 21.39 -13.85
C GLU A 9 11.65 22.00 -12.76
N LEU A 10 12.01 21.21 -11.74
CA LEU A 10 12.90 21.64 -10.68
C LEU A 10 14.31 21.99 -11.22
N ASN A 11 14.81 21.20 -12.17
CA ASN A 11 16.09 21.46 -12.81
C ASN A 11 16.06 22.68 -13.76
N ALA A 12 14.90 23.09 -14.22
CA ALA A 12 14.72 24.27 -15.05
C ALA A 12 14.63 25.59 -14.23
N MET A 13 14.49 25.49 -12.91
CA MET A 13 14.48 26.67 -12.03
C MET A 13 15.89 27.21 -11.83
N GLU A 14 16.02 28.54 -11.70
CA GLU A 14 17.28 29.21 -11.33
C GLU A 14 17.41 29.25 -9.77
N ASP A 15 17.36 28.07 -9.13
CA ASP A 15 17.37 27.93 -7.68
C ASP A 15 18.17 26.69 -7.25
N GLU A 16 19.21 26.90 -6.44
CA GLU A 16 20.07 25.82 -5.95
C GLU A 16 19.32 24.81 -5.08
N GLU A 17 18.35 25.24 -4.28
CA GLU A 17 17.53 24.34 -3.45
C GLU A 17 16.63 23.46 -4.32
N ALA A 18 16.10 24.01 -5.42
CA ALA A 18 15.32 23.24 -6.39
C ALA A 18 16.18 22.17 -7.09
N HIS A 19 17.40 22.51 -7.49
CA HIS A 19 18.34 21.54 -8.09
C HIS A 19 18.75 20.46 -7.08
N LEU A 20 18.97 20.82 -5.81
CA LEU A 20 19.28 19.87 -4.76
C LEU A 20 18.11 18.91 -4.55
N LEU A 21 16.89 19.41 -4.48
CA LEU A 21 15.68 18.59 -4.36
C LEU A 21 15.50 17.67 -5.56
N ALA A 22 15.72 18.19 -6.80
CA ALA A 22 15.66 17.39 -8.01
C ALA A 22 16.65 16.21 -7.98
N SER A 23 17.89 16.47 -7.53
CA SER A 23 18.91 15.42 -7.42
C SER A 23 18.56 14.37 -6.37
N HIS A 24 18.00 14.76 -5.24
CA HIS A 24 17.54 13.83 -4.21
C HIS A 24 16.38 12.96 -4.71
N ILE A 25 15.42 13.55 -5.43
CA ILE A 25 14.31 12.78 -6.02
C ILE A 25 14.84 11.84 -7.12
N ALA A 26 15.76 12.31 -7.95
CA ALA A 26 16.34 11.53 -9.04
C ALA A 26 17.09 10.29 -8.54
N ALA A 27 17.74 10.36 -7.37
CA ALA A 27 18.44 9.23 -6.77
C ALA A 27 17.52 8.01 -6.50
N PHE A 28 16.22 8.23 -6.38
CA PHE A 28 15.27 7.12 -6.22
C PHE A 28 14.94 6.41 -7.54
N THR A 29 15.25 6.99 -8.70
CA THR A 29 14.97 6.36 -10.00
C THR A 29 15.85 5.13 -10.27
N ASP A 30 16.94 4.95 -9.52
CA ASP A 30 17.84 3.81 -9.63
C ASP A 30 17.24 2.50 -9.09
N TYR A 31 16.14 2.58 -8.37
CA TYR A 31 15.45 1.40 -7.85
C TYR A 31 14.38 0.92 -8.84
N ASP A 32 14.43 -0.34 -9.26
CA ASP A 32 13.51 -0.94 -10.24
C ASP A 32 12.03 -0.78 -9.85
N PHE A 33 11.71 -0.95 -8.56
CA PHE A 33 10.33 -0.80 -8.08
C PHE A 33 9.84 0.65 -8.07
N ALA A 34 10.74 1.63 -8.11
CA ALA A 34 10.36 3.04 -8.21
C ALA A 34 9.71 3.40 -9.55
N GLY A 35 9.88 2.56 -10.58
CA GLY A 35 9.22 2.73 -11.88
C GLY A 35 7.69 2.84 -11.81
N LEU A 36 7.07 2.36 -10.72
CA LEU A 36 5.64 2.56 -10.46
C LEU A 36 5.29 4.02 -10.11
N LEU A 37 6.25 4.78 -9.56
CA LEU A 37 6.08 6.18 -9.18
C LEU A 37 6.67 7.13 -10.23
N PHE A 38 7.79 6.73 -10.83
CA PHE A 38 8.54 7.51 -11.80
C PHE A 38 8.18 7.08 -13.23
N SER A 39 7.12 7.65 -13.77
CA SER A 39 6.68 7.40 -15.15
C SER A 39 6.94 8.63 -16.02
N ASP A 40 7.47 8.40 -17.22
CA ASP A 40 7.61 9.40 -18.28
C ASP A 40 6.29 9.67 -19.04
N GLY A 41 5.22 9.01 -18.64
CA GLY A 41 3.92 9.07 -19.33
C GLY A 41 3.83 8.21 -20.58
N LYS A 42 4.92 7.58 -21.01
CA LYS A 42 4.99 6.67 -22.17
C LYS A 42 4.91 5.21 -21.79
N ALA A 43 4.49 4.92 -20.54
CA ALA A 43 4.45 3.57 -20.01
C ALA A 43 3.73 2.62 -20.97
N THR A 44 4.45 1.59 -21.42
CA THR A 44 3.93 0.50 -22.25
C THR A 44 3.03 -0.46 -21.47
N HIS A 45 3.17 -0.46 -20.17
CA HIS A 45 2.36 -1.28 -19.26
C HIS A 45 1.50 -0.38 -18.36
N LYS A 46 0.24 -0.22 -18.75
CA LYS A 46 -0.77 0.42 -17.91
C LYS A 46 -1.49 -0.66 -17.11
N ILE A 47 -1.61 -0.47 -15.81
CA ILE A 47 -2.54 -1.24 -15.02
C ILE A 47 -3.94 -0.89 -15.51
N SER A 48 -4.65 -1.87 -16.06
CA SER A 48 -5.96 -1.66 -16.66
C SER A 48 -7.02 -2.37 -15.84
N ALA A 49 -8.08 -1.64 -15.49
CA ALA A 49 -9.26 -2.22 -14.86
C ALA A 49 -10.10 -3.11 -15.81
N ASP A 50 -9.76 -3.14 -17.11
CA ASP A 50 -10.51 -3.90 -18.13
C ASP A 50 -10.23 -5.41 -18.09
N LYS A 51 -9.23 -5.84 -17.32
CA LYS A 51 -8.88 -7.24 -17.17
C LYS A 51 -9.65 -7.88 -16.03
N ALA A 52 -10.11 -9.11 -16.24
CA ALA A 52 -10.79 -9.90 -15.21
C ALA A 52 -9.89 -10.22 -14.00
N LEU A 53 -8.58 -10.33 -14.22
CA LEU A 53 -7.58 -10.55 -13.19
C LEU A 53 -6.40 -9.61 -13.41
N ASN A 54 -6.05 -8.86 -12.39
CA ASN A 54 -4.83 -8.04 -12.32
C ASN A 54 -3.99 -8.55 -11.16
N ILE A 55 -2.74 -8.90 -11.43
CA ILE A 55 -1.76 -9.27 -10.41
C ILE A 55 -0.68 -8.20 -10.44
N LEU A 56 -0.54 -7.49 -9.33
CA LEU A 56 0.54 -6.54 -9.12
C LEU A 56 1.55 -7.18 -8.17
N GLN A 57 2.69 -7.51 -8.70
CA GLN A 57 3.81 -8.03 -7.92
C GLN A 57 4.93 -6.99 -7.96
N VAL A 58 5.36 -6.57 -6.79
CA VAL A 58 6.51 -5.67 -6.65
C VAL A 58 7.59 -6.43 -5.90
N GLN A 59 8.73 -6.60 -6.55
CA GLN A 59 9.91 -7.22 -5.98
C GLN A 59 10.81 -6.18 -5.33
N ASP A 60 11.68 -6.63 -4.44
CA ASP A 60 12.75 -5.84 -3.82
C ASP A 60 12.29 -4.62 -3.00
N LEU A 61 11.03 -4.60 -2.57
CA LEU A 61 10.57 -3.61 -1.59
C LEU A 61 11.28 -3.84 -0.25
N MET A 62 11.91 -2.81 0.25
CA MET A 62 12.47 -2.78 1.60
C MET A 62 11.46 -2.15 2.55
N LEU A 63 10.53 -2.97 3.02
CA LEU A 63 9.55 -2.53 4.00
C LEU A 63 10.18 -2.49 5.40
N PRO A 64 9.85 -1.48 6.22
CA PRO A 64 10.37 -1.41 7.57
C PRO A 64 9.84 -2.57 8.41
N ASP A 65 10.59 -2.95 9.43
CA ASP A 65 10.12 -3.91 10.43
C ASP A 65 8.89 -3.35 11.15
N SER A 66 7.95 -4.23 11.53
CA SER A 66 6.70 -3.86 12.19
C SER A 66 6.90 -3.16 13.54
N GLU A 67 8.03 -3.40 14.21
CA GLU A 67 8.38 -2.80 15.49
C GLU A 67 9.22 -1.52 15.37
N LYS A 68 9.67 -1.20 14.16
CA LYS A 68 10.53 -0.04 13.90
C LYS A 68 9.76 1.27 13.98
N ASN A 69 10.32 2.25 14.68
CA ASN A 69 9.72 3.57 14.74
C ASN A 69 9.78 4.29 13.38
N VAL A 70 8.73 5.04 13.05
CA VAL A 70 8.65 5.77 11.77
C VAL A 70 9.81 6.76 11.58
N GLU A 71 10.30 7.35 12.68
CA GLU A 71 11.43 8.29 12.67
C GLU A 71 12.78 7.63 12.30
N GLU A 72 12.85 6.31 12.41
CA GLU A 72 14.05 5.52 12.10
C GLU A 72 14.04 4.95 10.68
N TYR A 73 12.99 5.23 9.89
CA TYR A 73 12.88 4.71 8.55
C TYR A 73 13.94 5.30 7.64
N THR A 74 14.56 4.44 6.86
CA THR A 74 15.48 4.85 5.78
C THR A 74 14.70 5.43 4.61
N SER A 75 15.38 6.18 3.75
CA SER A 75 14.78 6.74 2.54
C SER A 75 14.17 5.67 1.63
N ILE A 76 14.80 4.50 1.55
CA ILE A 76 14.30 3.38 0.73
C ILE A 76 13.05 2.73 1.34
N GLU A 77 12.94 2.67 2.67
CA GLU A 77 11.73 2.19 3.35
C GLU A 77 10.57 3.16 3.11
N TYR A 78 10.81 4.47 3.18
CA TYR A 78 9.79 5.48 2.83
C TYR A 78 9.34 5.35 1.37
N LEU A 79 10.28 5.14 0.43
CA LEU A 79 9.96 4.93 -0.97
C LEU A 79 9.12 3.65 -1.16
N SER A 80 9.48 2.56 -0.49
CA SER A 80 8.74 1.30 -0.52
C SER A 80 7.30 1.47 -0.02
N ILE A 81 7.12 2.23 1.07
CA ILE A 81 5.79 2.59 1.59
C ILE A 81 5.00 3.44 0.58
N ALA A 82 5.65 4.40 -0.09
CA ALA A 82 5.01 5.22 -1.11
C ALA A 82 4.49 4.39 -2.29
N VAL A 83 5.26 3.38 -2.73
CA VAL A 83 4.83 2.41 -3.74
C VAL A 83 3.61 1.62 -3.26
N MET A 84 3.62 1.13 -2.02
CA MET A 84 2.48 0.41 -1.45
C MET A 84 1.23 1.28 -1.35
N ILE A 85 1.36 2.56 -1.03
CA ILE A 85 0.25 3.52 -1.02
C ILE A 85 -0.29 3.73 -2.45
N ALA A 86 0.58 3.82 -3.45
CA ALA A 86 0.16 3.93 -4.85
C ALA A 86 -0.64 2.70 -5.31
N ILE A 87 -0.19 1.49 -4.96
CA ILE A 87 -0.89 0.23 -5.22
C ILE A 87 -2.27 0.21 -4.54
N GLY A 88 -2.32 0.58 -3.26
CA GLY A 88 -3.58 0.65 -2.51
C GLY A 88 -4.54 1.70 -3.09
N THR A 89 -4.02 2.82 -3.60
CA THR A 89 -4.82 3.84 -4.28
C THR A 89 -5.36 3.31 -5.61
N PHE A 90 -4.56 2.56 -6.37
CA PHE A 90 -5.05 1.86 -7.56
C PHE A 90 -6.17 0.88 -7.21
N ALA A 91 -6.00 0.08 -6.16
CA ALA A 91 -7.02 -0.86 -5.69
C ALA A 91 -8.32 -0.13 -5.33
N LEU A 92 -8.23 1.03 -4.68
CA LEU A 92 -9.38 1.86 -4.36
C LEU A 92 -10.09 2.37 -5.62
N ASN A 93 -9.35 2.89 -6.59
CA ASN A 93 -9.88 3.34 -7.88
C ASN A 93 -10.52 2.18 -8.65
N PHE A 94 -9.91 1.00 -8.61
CA PHE A 94 -10.47 -0.22 -9.20
C PHE A 94 -11.84 -0.58 -8.57
N ILE A 95 -11.96 -0.51 -7.25
CA ILE A 95 -13.24 -0.73 -6.56
C ILE A 95 -14.29 0.27 -7.05
N TYR A 96 -13.94 1.55 -7.19
CA TYR A 96 -14.87 2.61 -7.61
C TYR A 96 -15.17 2.64 -9.11
N SER A 97 -14.45 1.91 -9.95
CA SER A 97 -14.56 2.00 -11.41
C SER A 97 -15.94 1.62 -11.96
N ASP A 98 -16.62 0.66 -11.34
CA ASP A 98 -17.95 0.22 -11.74
C ASP A 98 -18.66 -0.44 -10.56
N ARG A 99 -19.86 0.01 -10.22
CA ARG A 99 -20.65 -0.53 -9.10
C ARG A 99 -21.41 -1.80 -9.47
N GLU A 100 -21.72 -1.99 -10.73
CA GLU A 100 -22.52 -3.13 -11.20
C GLU A 100 -21.69 -4.44 -11.27
N ILE A 101 -20.38 -4.32 -11.29
CA ILE A 101 -19.46 -5.46 -11.33
C ILE A 101 -18.96 -5.77 -9.93
N TYR A 102 -19.20 -7.01 -9.46
CA TYR A 102 -18.58 -7.50 -8.22
C TYR A 102 -17.06 -7.65 -8.39
N LYS A 103 -16.31 -7.06 -7.49
CA LYS A 103 -14.84 -7.06 -7.54
C LYS A 103 -14.26 -7.65 -6.27
N ILE A 104 -13.08 -8.23 -6.40
CA ILE A 104 -12.28 -8.71 -5.28
C ILE A 104 -10.92 -8.05 -5.34
N VAL A 105 -10.49 -7.50 -4.21
CA VAL A 105 -9.13 -7.00 -3.99
C VAL A 105 -8.52 -7.81 -2.85
N ALA A 106 -7.44 -8.50 -3.14
CA ALA A 106 -6.64 -9.20 -2.14
C ALA A 106 -5.30 -8.47 -1.97
N LEU A 107 -5.01 -8.05 -0.76
CA LEU A 107 -3.76 -7.39 -0.39
C LEU A 107 -2.95 -8.39 0.44
N ASP A 108 -1.95 -8.97 -0.18
CA ASP A 108 -0.95 -9.79 0.50
C ASP A 108 0.07 -8.89 1.19
N GLU A 109 0.58 -9.31 2.33
CA GLU A 109 1.43 -8.49 3.20
C GLU A 109 0.77 -7.13 3.55
N ALA A 110 -0.53 -7.15 3.86
CA ALA A 110 -1.32 -5.95 4.13
C ALA A 110 -0.79 -5.11 5.31
N TRP A 111 -0.01 -5.72 6.22
CA TRP A 111 0.61 -5.04 7.34
C TRP A 111 1.46 -3.84 6.90
N SER A 112 2.12 -3.94 5.77
CA SER A 112 2.97 -2.87 5.24
C SER A 112 2.21 -1.55 4.99
N LEU A 113 0.95 -1.63 4.58
CA LEU A 113 0.07 -0.46 4.48
C LEU A 113 -0.33 0.07 5.85
N LEU A 114 -0.41 -0.80 6.85
CA LEU A 114 -0.92 -0.47 8.18
C LEU A 114 0.13 0.17 9.10
N GLN A 115 1.39 0.19 8.71
CA GLN A 115 2.47 0.81 9.50
C GLN A 115 2.36 2.34 9.57
N VAL A 116 1.99 2.99 8.48
CA VAL A 116 1.94 4.46 8.41
C VAL A 116 0.51 5.00 8.44
N ALA A 117 0.34 6.20 8.95
CA ALA A 117 -0.98 6.83 9.11
C ALA A 117 -1.75 6.93 7.77
N GLN A 118 -1.05 7.24 6.68
CA GLN A 118 -1.62 7.33 5.33
C GLN A 118 -2.14 5.98 4.84
N GLY A 119 -1.38 4.91 5.08
CA GLY A 119 -1.78 3.55 4.73
C GLY A 119 -2.97 3.06 5.56
N LYS A 120 -3.01 3.37 6.87
CA LYS A 120 -4.19 3.10 7.73
C LYS A 120 -5.43 3.82 7.21
N ALA A 121 -5.31 5.09 6.83
CA ALA A 121 -6.41 5.86 6.26
C ALA A 121 -6.89 5.26 4.93
N LEU A 122 -5.98 4.82 4.07
CA LEU A 122 -6.29 4.15 2.80
C LEU A 122 -6.99 2.81 3.04
N SER A 123 -6.48 1.98 3.96
CA SER A 123 -7.09 0.69 4.31
C SER A 123 -8.52 0.86 4.84
N ASN A 124 -8.75 1.86 5.68
CA ASN A 124 -10.11 2.21 6.13
C ASN A 124 -11.03 2.62 4.96
N LYS A 125 -10.51 3.36 3.97
CA LYS A 125 -11.26 3.71 2.76
C LYS A 125 -11.59 2.48 1.93
N LEU A 126 -10.62 1.57 1.74
CA LEU A 126 -10.82 0.31 1.00
C LEU A 126 -11.94 -0.53 1.62
N VAL A 127 -11.93 -0.73 2.94
CA VAL A 127 -12.98 -1.50 3.63
C VAL A 127 -14.36 -0.88 3.47
N ARG A 128 -14.46 0.45 3.60
CA ARG A 128 -15.74 1.17 3.40
C ARG A 128 -16.20 1.13 1.95
N ALA A 129 -15.27 1.31 1.00
CA ALA A 129 -15.55 1.23 -0.42
C ALA A 129 -16.05 -0.18 -0.80
N GLY A 130 -15.43 -1.25 -0.27
CA GLY A 130 -15.88 -2.61 -0.50
C GLY A 130 -17.36 -2.80 -0.19
N ARG A 131 -17.83 -2.29 0.95
CA ARG A 131 -19.24 -2.37 1.34
C ARG A 131 -20.17 -1.57 0.40
N SER A 132 -19.77 -0.34 0.06
CA SER A 132 -20.62 0.56 -0.75
C SER A 132 -20.66 0.19 -2.23
N MET A 133 -19.62 -0.49 -2.73
CA MET A 133 -19.39 -0.83 -4.13
C MET A 133 -19.58 -2.32 -4.42
N GLN A 134 -20.20 -3.08 -3.52
CA GLN A 134 -20.39 -4.54 -3.67
C GLN A 134 -19.09 -5.27 -3.98
N SER A 135 -18.01 -4.95 -3.27
CA SER A 135 -16.68 -5.50 -3.52
C SER A 135 -16.14 -6.18 -2.27
N GLY A 136 -15.44 -7.29 -2.46
CA GLY A 136 -14.69 -7.98 -1.39
C GLY A 136 -13.30 -7.39 -1.25
N VAL A 137 -12.87 -7.05 -0.04
CA VAL A 137 -11.50 -6.67 0.27
C VAL A 137 -10.93 -7.65 1.29
N PHE A 138 -9.83 -8.28 0.93
CA PHE A 138 -9.14 -9.26 1.76
C PHE A 138 -7.79 -8.67 2.18
N PHE A 139 -7.56 -8.63 3.47
CA PHE A 139 -6.25 -8.36 4.05
C PHE A 139 -5.62 -9.67 4.46
N ILE A 140 -4.48 -9.99 3.91
CA ILE A 140 -3.71 -11.19 4.20
C ILE A 140 -2.46 -10.73 4.95
N THR A 141 -2.21 -11.31 6.11
CA THR A 141 -1.05 -10.97 6.94
C THR A 141 -0.57 -12.21 7.68
N GLN A 142 0.69 -12.20 8.04
CA GLN A 142 1.32 -13.26 8.84
C GLN A 142 1.08 -13.06 10.33
N SER A 143 0.75 -11.84 10.78
CA SER A 143 0.45 -11.55 12.18
C SER A 143 -0.89 -10.87 12.36
N SER A 144 -1.67 -11.38 13.31
CA SER A 144 -2.95 -10.77 13.69
C SER A 144 -2.78 -9.45 14.43
N SER A 145 -1.60 -9.16 14.99
CA SER A 145 -1.28 -7.89 15.63
C SER A 145 -1.44 -6.69 14.69
N ASP A 146 -1.17 -6.88 13.41
CA ASP A 146 -1.28 -5.85 12.38
C ASP A 146 -2.72 -5.36 12.17
N LEU A 147 -3.69 -6.20 12.47
CA LEU A 147 -5.12 -5.96 12.28
C LEU A 147 -5.84 -5.54 13.57
N LEU A 148 -5.12 -5.26 14.66
CA LEU A 148 -5.72 -4.88 15.95
C LEU A 148 -6.18 -3.42 16.01
N ASP A 149 -5.89 -2.58 15.00
CA ASP A 149 -6.48 -1.24 14.92
C ASP A 149 -8.00 -1.33 14.98
N GLU A 150 -8.62 -0.69 15.97
CA GLU A 150 -10.06 -0.79 16.24
C GLU A 150 -10.94 -0.38 15.05
N LYS A 151 -10.49 0.61 14.25
CA LYS A 151 -11.25 1.04 13.08
C LYS A 151 -11.24 0.00 11.97
N ILE A 152 -10.14 -0.73 11.81
CA ILE A 152 -10.01 -1.81 10.85
C ILE A 152 -10.74 -3.03 11.36
N LYS A 153 -10.43 -3.47 12.59
CA LYS A 153 -11.01 -4.65 13.25
C LYS A 153 -12.54 -4.63 13.23
N ASN A 154 -13.15 -3.48 13.55
CA ASN A 154 -14.60 -3.33 13.62
C ASN A 154 -15.29 -3.28 12.24
N ASN A 155 -14.54 -3.04 11.19
CA ASN A 155 -15.04 -3.02 9.82
C ASN A 155 -14.85 -4.33 9.06
N ILE A 156 -14.08 -5.27 9.59
CA ILE A 156 -13.90 -6.61 9.00
C ILE A 156 -15.10 -7.49 9.38
N GLY A 157 -15.86 -7.92 8.39
CA GLY A 157 -17.05 -8.73 8.58
C GLY A 157 -16.74 -10.23 8.72
N LEU A 158 -15.72 -10.72 8.05
CA LEU A 158 -15.28 -12.12 8.10
C LEU A 158 -13.81 -12.17 8.51
N LYS A 159 -13.50 -13.08 9.40
CA LYS A 159 -12.15 -13.28 9.93
C LYS A 159 -11.79 -14.75 9.79
N PHE A 160 -10.58 -15.01 9.30
CA PHE A 160 -10.03 -16.36 9.16
C PHE A 160 -8.70 -16.41 9.88
N ALA A 161 -8.46 -17.43 10.65
CA ALA A 161 -7.17 -17.72 11.24
C ALA A 161 -6.73 -19.12 10.85
N PHE A 162 -5.45 -19.24 10.52
CA PHE A 162 -4.81 -20.51 10.23
C PHE A 162 -4.01 -20.96 11.46
N HIS A 163 -3.54 -22.20 11.42
CA HIS A 163 -2.81 -22.81 12.51
C HIS A 163 -1.52 -22.01 12.83
N SER A 164 -1.33 -21.73 14.11
CA SER A 164 -0.09 -21.18 14.66
C SER A 164 0.33 -21.98 15.89
N THR A 165 1.64 -22.13 16.10
CA THR A 165 2.24 -22.71 17.31
C THR A 165 2.79 -21.65 18.25
N ASP A 166 2.91 -20.39 17.78
CA ASP A 166 3.39 -19.28 18.58
C ASP A 166 2.32 -18.80 19.57
N LYS A 167 2.65 -18.81 20.87
CA LYS A 167 1.72 -18.45 21.93
C LYS A 167 1.30 -16.98 21.90
N THR A 168 2.19 -16.09 21.44
CA THR A 168 1.90 -14.67 21.34
C THR A 168 0.93 -14.43 20.18
N GLU A 169 1.18 -15.08 19.05
CA GLU A 169 0.29 -14.98 17.89
C GLU A 169 -1.09 -15.58 18.19
N ILE A 170 -1.17 -16.71 18.88
CA ILE A 170 -2.44 -17.29 19.33
C ILE A 170 -3.22 -16.29 20.19
N ARG A 171 -2.56 -15.62 21.15
CA ARG A 171 -3.20 -14.61 22.01
C ARG A 171 -3.69 -13.40 21.20
N ASN A 172 -2.88 -12.89 20.29
CA ASN A 172 -3.26 -11.79 19.42
C ASN A 172 -4.45 -12.17 18.52
N THR A 173 -4.45 -13.39 18.02
CA THR A 173 -5.55 -13.93 17.22
C THR A 173 -6.83 -13.97 18.04
N LEU A 174 -6.81 -14.47 19.28
CA LEU A 174 -7.99 -14.47 20.16
C LEU A 174 -8.51 -13.05 20.37
N ARG A 175 -7.64 -12.08 20.66
CA ARG A 175 -8.01 -10.65 20.77
C ARG A 175 -8.63 -10.11 19.49
N PHE A 176 -8.05 -10.45 18.33
CA PHE A 176 -8.60 -10.03 17.05
C PHE A 176 -10.01 -10.58 16.82
N PHE A 177 -10.29 -11.81 17.26
CA PHE A 177 -11.61 -12.42 17.21
C PHE A 177 -12.55 -11.93 18.33
N GLY A 178 -12.04 -11.28 19.37
CA GLY A 178 -12.81 -10.86 20.53
C GLY A 178 -13.18 -12.06 21.45
N LEU A 179 -12.26 -13.00 21.60
CA LEU A 179 -12.41 -14.24 22.38
C LEU A 179 -11.48 -14.29 23.61
N ASP A 180 -10.88 -13.19 23.99
CA ASP A 180 -9.97 -13.02 25.15
C ASP A 180 -10.71 -12.64 26.43
#